data_88ea9e8ba039e0e6f6b04d55b3b96de0
#
_entry.id   88ea9e8ba039e0e6f6b04d55b3b96de0
#
_cell.length_a   1.000
_cell.length_b   1.000
_cell.length_c   1.000
_cell.angle_alpha   90.00
_cell.angle_beta   90.00
_cell.angle_gamma   90.00
#
_symmetry.space_group_name_H-M   'P 1'
#
loop_
_entity.id
_entity.type
_entity.pdbx_description
1 polymer ?
#
loop_
_entity_poly.entity_id
_entity_poly.type
_entity_poly.pdbx_seq_one_letter_code
_entity_poly.pdbx_strand_id
1 'polypeptide(L)'
;VNSLAKDKRVVLYGRSEDWIPKSLTKISKTPSYIVDRNPIYKNTDYRGIKVLPPETLLDEKKEDIYIVITSGVYEGIITFLVENGFTAGINFCCSPEFRDYSLLEEIRNYEQEVIVSCSDYHDNTMTRYSRAGGGIYKYHIGPNEIERLVKGSFRQIVLAGEYLYAVEFVECKLYKLNTAFKVIAKYDLDAANYCGIAYEPRRNILILVNAARDTVSLHNADSFEMVDRLVYSDKNLNDEVTSQHHLNDVCVCDDYVYVSYFSHSGNWKKGIHDGGISEINLRDFHGKPLPVVRGLWKPHSPQLINGELCYLDSMRGRFYTNDQVLAGEFHGFARGLAFDGRFYYIGQSEDMYMSRRFGTTHNIMLNAGFYLFDAETKASRFYPMLDNMNIHDILIMEQ
;
A
#
# COMPACT_ATOMS: atom_id res chain seq x y z
N VAL A 1 28.62 3.61 -2.09
CA VAL A 1 30.01 3.70 -1.56
C VAL A 1 31.01 3.68 -2.69
N ASN A 2 31.08 2.60 -3.47
CA ASN A 2 32.14 2.40 -4.47
C ASN A 2 32.26 3.50 -5.52
N SER A 3 31.13 4.05 -6.00
CA SER A 3 31.12 5.20 -6.92
C SER A 3 31.53 6.50 -6.25
N LEU A 4 31.07 6.75 -5.02
CA LEU A 4 31.36 7.99 -4.26
C LEU A 4 32.80 8.02 -3.73
N ALA A 5 33.39 6.86 -3.49
CA ALA A 5 34.76 6.74 -3.01
C ALA A 5 35.80 6.50 -4.14
N LYS A 6 35.41 6.66 -5.44
CA LYS A 6 36.25 6.26 -6.59
C LYS A 6 37.66 6.81 -6.51
N ASP A 7 37.82 8.08 -6.21
CA ASP A 7 39.10 8.80 -6.16
C ASP A 7 39.55 9.15 -4.73
N LYS A 8 38.86 8.59 -3.71
CA LYS A 8 39.11 8.87 -2.29
C LYS A 8 39.64 7.66 -1.55
N ARG A 9 40.39 7.87 -0.48
CA ARG A 9 40.73 6.82 0.48
C ARG A 9 39.51 6.46 1.32
N VAL A 10 39.28 5.19 1.56
CA VAL A 10 38.18 4.73 2.43
C VAL A 10 38.68 4.64 3.87
N VAL A 11 37.92 5.22 4.78
CA VAL A 11 38.12 5.13 6.23
C VAL A 11 36.88 4.51 6.85
N LEU A 12 37.06 3.56 7.77
CA LEU A 12 35.95 3.00 8.54
C LEU A 12 35.79 3.73 9.86
N TYR A 13 34.55 4.01 10.27
CA TYR A 13 34.26 4.58 11.58
C TYR A 13 33.47 3.60 12.42
N GLY A 14 34.10 3.09 13.47
CA GLY A 14 33.57 2.07 14.38
C GLY A 14 34.26 0.71 14.17
N ARG A 15 35.07 0.34 15.17
CA ARG A 15 35.71 -0.98 15.22
C ARG A 15 34.70 -2.01 15.71
N SER A 16 34.18 -2.82 14.83
CA SER A 16 33.18 -3.84 15.12
C SER A 16 33.59 -5.18 14.52
N GLU A 17 33.54 -6.24 15.33
CA GLU A 17 33.78 -7.61 14.88
C GLU A 17 32.69 -8.12 13.92
N ASP A 18 31.47 -7.62 14.08
CA ASP A 18 30.31 -8.03 13.27
C ASP A 18 30.19 -7.23 11.99
N TRP A 19 30.29 -5.89 12.08
CA TRP A 19 29.94 -5.01 10.96
C TRP A 19 31.09 -4.80 9.97
N ILE A 20 32.34 -4.80 10.42
CA ILE A 20 33.47 -4.61 9.50
C ILE A 20 33.55 -5.74 8.49
N PRO A 21 33.56 -7.04 8.86
CA PRO A 21 33.64 -8.13 7.88
C PRO A 21 32.51 -8.09 6.86
N LYS A 22 31.26 -7.83 7.31
CA LYS A 22 30.10 -7.71 6.44
C LYS A 22 30.21 -6.52 5.48
N SER A 23 30.65 -5.38 6.01
CA SER A 23 30.82 -4.15 5.19
C SER A 23 31.89 -4.34 4.12
N LEU A 24 32.99 -5.01 4.44
CA LEU A 24 34.08 -5.26 3.50
C LEU A 24 33.67 -6.15 2.33
N THR A 25 32.63 -6.96 2.45
CA THR A 25 32.12 -7.73 1.30
C THR A 25 31.48 -6.87 0.22
N LYS A 26 31.03 -5.66 0.59
CA LYS A 26 30.32 -4.71 -0.28
C LYS A 26 31.15 -3.49 -0.68
N ILE A 27 32.34 -3.34 -0.09
CA ILE A 27 33.26 -2.24 -0.37
C ILE A 27 34.44 -2.76 -1.18
N SER A 28 34.62 -2.25 -2.38
CA SER A 28 35.68 -2.74 -3.29
C SER A 28 37.10 -2.26 -2.93
N LYS A 29 37.23 -1.24 -2.08
CA LYS A 29 38.52 -0.67 -1.66
C LYS A 29 38.91 -1.15 -0.26
N THR A 30 40.18 -1.48 -0.10
CA THR A 30 40.76 -1.73 1.21
C THR A 30 40.76 -0.42 2.04
N PRO A 31 40.23 -0.43 3.26
CA PRO A 31 40.26 0.75 4.13
C PRO A 31 41.69 1.14 4.48
N SER A 32 41.97 2.44 4.50
CA SER A 32 43.28 2.96 4.86
C SER A 32 43.55 2.85 6.37
N TYR A 33 42.52 3.10 7.18
CA TYR A 33 42.52 2.95 8.64
C TYR A 33 41.09 2.89 9.15
N ILE A 34 40.95 2.55 10.43
CA ILE A 34 39.69 2.57 11.19
C ILE A 34 39.80 3.69 12.23
N VAL A 35 38.73 4.41 12.52
CA VAL A 35 38.62 5.27 13.71
C VAL A 35 37.59 4.71 14.66
N ASP A 36 37.88 4.82 15.98
CA ASP A 36 36.97 4.39 17.03
C ASP A 36 37.09 5.28 18.26
N ARG A 37 35.95 5.57 18.91
CA ARG A 37 35.89 6.39 20.12
C ARG A 37 36.34 5.64 21.38
N ASN A 38 36.29 4.30 21.36
CA ASN A 38 36.67 3.49 22.49
C ASN A 38 38.20 3.56 22.69
N PRO A 39 38.69 4.11 23.84
CA PRO A 39 40.12 4.29 24.07
C PRO A 39 40.88 2.98 24.10
N ILE A 40 40.23 1.84 24.38
CA ILE A 40 40.85 0.51 24.37
C ILE A 40 41.40 0.15 23.00
N TYR A 41 40.81 0.66 21.94
CA TYR A 41 41.22 0.36 20.57
C TYR A 41 42.20 1.38 19.98
N LYS A 42 42.50 2.45 20.70
CA LYS A 42 43.40 3.51 20.25
C LYS A 42 44.80 2.94 19.94
N ASN A 43 45.27 3.20 18.72
CA ASN A 43 46.59 2.74 18.21
C ASN A 43 46.77 1.22 18.21
N THR A 44 45.66 0.47 18.17
CA THR A 44 45.69 -0.99 17.96
C THR A 44 45.66 -1.34 16.49
N ASP A 45 45.73 -2.63 16.17
CA ASP A 45 45.56 -3.18 14.84
C ASP A 45 44.33 -4.07 14.80
N TYR A 46 43.55 -3.96 13.72
CA TYR A 46 42.43 -4.83 13.40
C TYR A 46 42.69 -5.51 12.07
N ARG A 47 43.13 -6.77 12.09
CA ARG A 47 43.41 -7.58 10.89
C ARG A 47 44.34 -6.88 9.89
N GLY A 48 45.36 -6.20 10.36
CA GLY A 48 46.33 -5.45 9.54
C GLY A 48 45.90 -4.00 9.22
N ILE A 49 44.77 -3.53 9.76
CA ILE A 49 44.30 -2.16 9.58
C ILE A 49 44.46 -1.41 10.91
N LYS A 50 45.16 -0.27 10.91
CA LYS A 50 45.36 0.54 12.10
C LYS A 50 44.03 1.11 12.61
N VAL A 51 43.83 1.11 13.93
CA VAL A 51 42.71 1.76 14.62
C VAL A 51 43.22 3.02 15.31
N LEU A 52 42.69 4.16 14.92
CA LEU A 52 43.09 5.50 15.35
C LEU A 52 41.93 6.19 16.10
N PRO A 53 42.18 7.24 16.89
CA PRO A 53 41.13 8.04 17.49
C PRO A 53 40.39 8.87 16.44
N PRO A 54 39.10 9.23 16.66
CA PRO A 54 38.28 9.98 15.68
C PRO A 54 38.83 11.34 15.31
N GLU A 55 39.57 11.98 16.21
CA GLU A 55 40.21 13.29 16.02
C GLU A 55 41.16 13.27 14.82
N THR A 56 41.70 12.10 14.45
CA THR A 56 42.55 11.92 13.25
C THR A 56 41.83 12.38 11.98
N LEU A 57 40.51 12.30 11.92
CA LEU A 57 39.71 12.75 10.78
C LEU A 57 39.77 14.28 10.59
N LEU A 58 40.08 15.04 11.64
CA LEU A 58 40.11 16.49 11.59
C LEU A 58 41.37 17.00 10.89
N ASP A 59 42.42 16.21 10.84
CA ASP A 59 43.68 16.50 10.16
C ASP A 59 43.64 16.14 8.66
N GLU A 60 42.58 15.43 8.23
CA GLU A 60 42.40 14.98 6.84
C GLU A 60 41.74 16.05 5.98
N LYS A 61 42.11 16.10 4.71
CA LYS A 61 41.35 16.85 3.72
C LYS A 61 40.08 16.05 3.38
N LYS A 62 38.92 16.68 3.56
CA LYS A 62 37.60 16.02 3.39
C LYS A 62 37.36 15.53 1.97
N GLU A 63 37.97 16.18 0.97
CA GLU A 63 37.94 15.74 -0.43
C GLU A 63 38.70 14.46 -0.70
N ASP A 64 39.71 14.11 0.13
CA ASP A 64 40.61 12.97 -0.10
C ASP A 64 40.15 11.68 0.56
N ILE A 65 39.15 11.77 1.46
CA ILE A 65 38.64 10.62 2.21
C ILE A 65 37.16 10.41 2.03
N TYR A 66 36.74 9.18 2.14
CA TYR A 66 35.33 8.78 2.25
C TYR A 66 35.14 7.87 3.46
N ILE A 67 34.32 8.29 4.40
CA ILE A 67 34.12 7.62 5.67
C ILE A 67 32.92 6.68 5.55
N VAL A 68 33.09 5.42 5.94
CA VAL A 68 32.02 4.43 6.04
C VAL A 68 31.82 4.08 7.50
N ILE A 69 30.65 4.36 8.04
CA ILE A 69 30.30 4.05 9.42
C ILE A 69 30.02 2.55 9.53
N THR A 70 30.79 1.86 10.39
CA THR A 70 30.72 0.42 10.63
C THR A 70 30.42 0.10 12.11
N SER A 71 29.60 0.92 12.74
CA SER A 71 29.12 0.76 14.11
C SER A 71 27.60 0.77 14.14
N GLY A 72 26.99 -0.15 14.87
CA GLY A 72 25.55 -0.19 15.08
C GLY A 72 25.01 0.97 15.94
N VAL A 73 25.91 1.69 16.65
CA VAL A 73 25.58 2.92 17.41
C VAL A 73 26.12 4.10 16.63
N TYR A 74 25.40 4.51 15.60
CA TYR A 74 25.89 5.45 14.59
C TYR A 74 25.45 6.92 14.80
N GLU A 75 24.39 7.18 15.60
CA GLU A 75 23.86 8.55 15.77
C GLU A 75 24.94 9.52 16.30
N GLY A 76 25.63 9.13 17.36
CA GLY A 76 26.70 9.96 17.90
C GLY A 76 27.93 10.09 16.98
N ILE A 77 28.11 9.17 16.02
CA ILE A 77 29.13 9.25 14.99
C ILE A 77 28.69 10.26 13.93
N ILE A 78 27.45 10.20 13.49
CA ILE A 78 26.87 11.15 12.53
C ILE A 78 26.94 12.56 13.10
N THR A 79 26.52 12.76 14.35
CA THR A 79 26.59 14.05 15.04
C THR A 79 28.03 14.61 15.01
N PHE A 80 29.01 13.80 15.42
CA PHE A 80 30.42 14.19 15.40
C PHE A 80 30.88 14.62 13.99
N LEU A 81 30.55 13.83 12.97
CA LEU A 81 30.94 14.12 11.59
C LEU A 81 30.31 15.41 11.07
N VAL A 82 29.02 15.62 11.31
CA VAL A 82 28.30 16.82 10.88
C VAL A 82 28.80 18.06 11.59
N GLU A 83 29.00 18.03 12.89
CA GLU A 83 29.56 19.15 13.68
C GLU A 83 30.96 19.54 13.23
N ASN A 84 31.72 18.58 12.69
CA ASN A 84 33.07 18.88 12.14
C ASN A 84 33.05 19.14 10.63
N GLY A 85 31.87 19.40 10.06
CA GLY A 85 31.70 19.87 8.68
C GLY A 85 31.83 18.78 7.61
N PHE A 86 31.65 17.50 7.95
CA PHE A 86 31.48 16.44 6.98
C PHE A 86 30.02 16.36 6.55
N THR A 87 29.76 16.07 5.28
CA THR A 87 28.41 16.03 4.69
C THR A 87 28.05 14.60 4.32
N ALA A 88 26.88 14.13 4.78
CA ALA A 88 26.34 12.81 4.43
C ALA A 88 26.13 12.71 2.92
N GLY A 89 26.46 11.54 2.35
CA GLY A 89 26.40 11.29 0.92
C GLY A 89 27.57 11.87 0.11
N ILE A 90 28.34 12.83 0.65
CA ILE A 90 29.50 13.45 -0.01
C ILE A 90 30.82 12.98 0.61
N ASN A 91 30.90 13.01 1.93
CA ASN A 91 32.11 12.67 2.68
C ASN A 91 31.94 11.37 3.48
N PHE A 92 30.72 11.00 3.86
CA PHE A 92 30.46 9.79 4.62
C PHE A 92 29.10 9.18 4.28
N CYS A 93 28.97 7.90 4.60
CA CYS A 93 27.69 7.18 4.67
C CYS A 93 27.75 6.09 5.75
N CYS A 94 26.61 5.56 6.12
CA CYS A 94 26.56 4.28 6.83
C CYS A 94 27.00 3.14 5.92
N SER A 95 27.50 2.04 6.51
CA SER A 95 27.81 0.82 5.77
C SER A 95 26.61 0.40 4.92
N PRO A 96 26.84 -0.10 3.69
CA PRO A 96 25.78 -0.72 2.89
C PRO A 96 25.01 -1.84 3.61
N GLU A 97 25.63 -2.45 4.62
CA GLU A 97 24.97 -3.45 5.47
C GLU A 97 23.87 -2.85 6.38
N PHE A 98 23.92 -1.54 6.66
CA PHE A 98 22.88 -0.87 7.44
C PHE A 98 21.68 -0.41 6.61
N ARG A 99 21.71 -0.62 5.29
CA ARG A 99 20.60 -0.18 4.43
C ARG A 99 19.27 -0.75 4.92
N ASP A 100 19.24 -2.04 5.20
CA ASP A 100 18.02 -2.71 5.66
C ASP A 100 17.58 -2.18 7.03
N TYR A 101 18.52 -1.85 7.93
CA TYR A 101 18.20 -1.22 9.21
C TYR A 101 17.67 0.21 9.03
N SER A 102 18.27 1.00 8.14
CA SER A 102 17.78 2.35 7.82
C SER A 102 16.35 2.30 7.28
N LEU A 103 16.05 1.37 6.39
CA LEU A 103 14.70 1.17 5.86
C LEU A 103 13.71 0.70 6.95
N LEU A 104 14.16 -0.16 7.88
CA LEU A 104 13.34 -0.57 9.02
C LEU A 104 13.06 0.58 9.99
N GLU A 105 14.03 1.46 10.24
CA GLU A 105 13.81 2.67 11.05
C GLU A 105 12.89 3.66 10.34
N GLU A 106 13.00 3.78 9.02
CA GLU A 106 12.07 4.59 8.23
C GLU A 106 10.63 4.14 8.40
N ILE A 107 10.33 2.83 8.25
CA ILE A 107 8.98 2.31 8.44
C ILE A 107 8.49 2.41 9.90
N ARG A 108 9.40 2.38 10.88
CA ARG A 108 9.05 2.54 12.30
C ARG A 108 8.65 3.97 12.66
N ASN A 109 9.31 4.94 12.06
CA ASN A 109 9.14 6.35 12.39
C ASN A 109 8.32 7.10 11.33
N TYR A 110 7.65 6.35 10.44
CA TYR A 110 6.87 6.92 9.35
C TYR A 110 5.63 7.65 9.88
N GLU A 111 5.39 8.84 9.33
CA GLU A 111 4.25 9.67 9.65
C GLU A 111 3.46 9.98 8.37
N GLN A 112 2.17 9.70 8.37
CA GLN A 112 1.28 9.94 7.24
C GLN A 112 -0.17 9.98 7.70
N GLU A 113 -0.99 10.78 7.01
CA GLU A 113 -2.45 10.72 7.12
C GLU A 113 -3.01 9.79 6.05
N VAL A 114 -3.81 8.84 6.48
CA VAL A 114 -4.43 7.82 5.61
C VAL A 114 -5.93 7.90 5.74
N ILE A 115 -6.64 7.95 4.62
CA ILE A 115 -8.11 7.87 4.60
C ILE A 115 -8.49 6.42 4.35
N VAL A 116 -9.37 5.89 5.20
CA VAL A 116 -9.80 4.50 5.15
C VAL A 116 -11.32 4.44 5.11
N SER A 117 -11.89 3.72 4.15
CA SER A 117 -13.31 3.43 4.11
C SER A 117 -13.63 2.07 4.72
N CYS A 118 -14.69 2.03 5.53
CA CYS A 118 -15.16 0.85 6.26
C CYS A 118 -16.66 0.67 6.08
N SER A 119 -17.11 -0.56 5.91
CA SER A 119 -18.50 -0.87 5.55
C SER A 119 -19.31 -1.59 6.64
N ASP A 120 -18.92 -1.49 7.87
CA ASP A 120 -19.55 -2.27 8.97
C ASP A 120 -20.75 -1.61 9.60
N TYR A 121 -21.06 -0.39 9.19
CA TYR A 121 -22.14 0.35 9.81
C TYR A 121 -23.49 -0.29 9.47
N HIS A 122 -24.15 -0.84 10.50
CA HIS A 122 -25.46 -1.44 10.42
C HIS A 122 -26.25 -1.13 11.69
N ASP A 123 -27.28 -0.34 11.59
CA ASP A 123 -28.06 0.12 12.76
C ASP A 123 -28.87 -1.00 13.44
N ASN A 124 -29.31 -2.02 12.73
CA ASN A 124 -30.43 -2.86 13.18
C ASN A 124 -30.23 -4.37 13.04
N THR A 125 -29.02 -4.90 12.83
CA THR A 125 -28.88 -6.33 12.63
C THR A 125 -27.85 -6.96 13.56
N MET A 126 -28.23 -7.98 14.26
CA MET A 126 -27.40 -8.91 15.03
C MET A 126 -26.59 -9.81 14.09
N THR A 127 -26.03 -9.25 13.05
CA THR A 127 -25.15 -9.96 12.10
C THR A 127 -23.69 -9.65 12.40
N ARG A 128 -22.77 -10.31 11.74
CA ARG A 128 -21.33 -9.98 11.79
C ARG A 128 -21.01 -8.53 11.41
N TYR A 129 -21.95 -7.81 10.82
CA TYR A 129 -21.86 -6.41 10.44
C TYR A 129 -22.48 -5.43 11.47
N SER A 130 -22.87 -5.93 12.63
CA SER A 130 -23.61 -5.17 13.63
C SER A 130 -22.72 -4.35 14.59
N ARG A 131 -21.43 -4.27 14.35
CA ARG A 131 -20.55 -3.42 15.14
C ARG A 131 -20.81 -1.94 14.80
N ALA A 132 -20.63 -1.08 15.78
CA ALA A 132 -20.83 0.36 15.64
C ALA A 132 -19.73 1.08 14.85
N GLY A 133 -18.81 0.31 14.25
CA GLY A 133 -17.80 0.79 13.31
C GLY A 133 -18.40 1.34 12.02
N GLY A 134 -17.67 1.30 10.97
CA GLY A 134 -18.08 1.78 9.65
C GLY A 134 -18.03 3.30 9.50
N GLY A 135 -17.61 3.73 8.35
CA GLY A 135 -17.44 5.13 8.05
C GLY A 135 -16.29 5.40 7.10
N ILE A 136 -15.99 6.67 6.95
CA ILE A 136 -14.72 7.15 6.40
C ILE A 136 -13.90 7.66 7.58
N TYR A 137 -12.71 7.16 7.72
CA TYR A 137 -11.80 7.45 8.81
C TYR A 137 -10.53 8.12 8.31
N LYS A 138 -9.97 8.99 9.12
CA LYS A 138 -8.60 9.47 9.02
C LYS A 138 -7.77 8.73 10.07
N TYR A 139 -6.69 8.14 9.63
CA TYR A 139 -5.70 7.51 10.49
C TYR A 139 -4.40 8.30 10.43
N HIS A 140 -3.92 8.76 11.57
CA HIS A 140 -2.62 9.41 11.71
C HIS A 140 -1.59 8.37 12.12
N ILE A 141 -0.70 7.96 11.22
CA ILE A 141 0.28 6.89 11.45
C ILE A 141 1.27 7.45 12.45
N GLY A 142 1.94 8.22 12.71
CA GLY A 142 2.91 8.60 13.76
C GLY A 142 2.31 8.47 15.17
N PRO A 143 1.32 9.30 15.52
CA PRO A 143 0.70 9.24 16.85
C PRO A 143 -0.23 8.04 17.05
N ASN A 144 -0.57 7.31 15.99
CA ASN A 144 -1.50 6.16 16.02
C ASN A 144 -2.91 6.57 16.46
N GLU A 145 -3.40 7.70 15.91
CA GLU A 145 -4.70 8.27 16.21
C GLU A 145 -5.69 8.01 15.08
N ILE A 146 -6.96 7.76 15.45
CA ILE A 146 -8.04 7.48 14.51
C ILE A 146 -9.16 8.47 14.74
N GLU A 147 -9.58 9.14 13.67
CA GLU A 147 -10.74 10.03 13.64
C GLU A 147 -11.78 9.51 12.65
N ARG A 148 -13.04 9.34 13.07
CA ARG A 148 -14.12 9.05 12.14
C ARG A 148 -14.69 10.35 11.58
N LEU A 149 -14.46 10.59 10.31
CA LEU A 149 -14.88 11.80 9.59
C LEU A 149 -16.35 11.73 9.17
N VAL A 150 -16.78 10.58 8.66
CA VAL A 150 -18.16 10.35 8.18
C VAL A 150 -18.64 9.00 8.66
N LYS A 151 -19.82 8.95 9.28
CA LYS A 151 -20.48 7.71 9.69
C LYS A 151 -21.25 7.11 8.52
N GLY A 152 -21.19 5.80 8.32
CA GLY A 152 -21.89 5.08 7.27
C GLY A 152 -21.23 3.75 6.92
N SER A 153 -21.72 3.08 5.89
CA SER A 153 -21.16 1.82 5.37
C SER A 153 -20.52 2.06 4.00
N PHE A 154 -19.27 2.52 4.00
CA PHE A 154 -18.62 2.95 2.77
C PHE A 154 -17.80 1.82 2.11
N ARG A 155 -17.91 1.76 0.80
CA ARG A 155 -17.13 0.89 -0.09
C ARG A 155 -15.95 1.67 -0.68
N GLN A 156 -15.64 1.46 -1.96
CA GLN A 156 -14.56 2.18 -2.62
C GLN A 156 -14.83 3.69 -2.63
N ILE A 157 -13.77 4.47 -2.52
CA ILE A 157 -13.77 5.93 -2.52
C ILE A 157 -12.81 6.44 -3.61
N VAL A 158 -13.10 7.61 -4.16
CA VAL A 158 -12.23 8.20 -5.19
C VAL A 158 -12.17 9.72 -5.05
N LEU A 159 -10.98 10.28 -5.25
CA LEU A 159 -10.79 11.72 -5.39
C LEU A 159 -11.02 12.12 -6.86
N ALA A 160 -11.90 13.10 -7.08
CA ALA A 160 -12.23 13.64 -8.40
C ALA A 160 -12.18 15.17 -8.33
N GLY A 161 -11.06 15.74 -8.74
CA GLY A 161 -10.79 17.17 -8.59
C GLY A 161 -10.79 17.58 -7.11
N GLU A 162 -11.65 18.54 -6.74
CA GLU A 162 -11.78 19.03 -5.37
C GLU A 162 -12.78 18.22 -4.50
N TYR A 163 -13.34 17.15 -5.05
CA TYR A 163 -14.36 16.35 -4.38
C TYR A 163 -13.94 14.91 -4.20
N LEU A 164 -14.36 14.34 -3.08
CA LEU A 164 -14.28 12.92 -2.82
C LEU A 164 -15.66 12.31 -3.06
N TYR A 165 -15.70 11.22 -3.81
CA TYR A 165 -16.90 10.43 -4.01
C TYR A 165 -16.77 9.10 -3.29
N ALA A 166 -17.82 8.68 -2.59
CA ALA A 166 -17.84 7.47 -1.80
C ALA A 166 -19.16 6.73 -1.97
N VAL A 167 -19.07 5.43 -2.27
CA VAL A 167 -20.26 4.55 -2.34
C VAL A 167 -20.70 4.18 -0.94
N GLU A 168 -21.88 4.65 -0.54
CA GLU A 168 -22.53 4.23 0.68
C GLU A 168 -23.45 3.05 0.39
N PHE A 169 -23.13 1.90 0.99
CA PHE A 169 -23.70 0.61 0.62
C PHE A 169 -25.10 0.35 1.17
N VAL A 170 -25.37 0.80 2.41
CA VAL A 170 -26.63 0.52 3.11
C VAL A 170 -27.74 1.47 2.67
N GLU A 171 -27.44 2.76 2.54
CA GLU A 171 -28.39 3.75 2.04
C GLU A 171 -28.58 3.66 0.51
N CYS A 172 -27.77 2.89 -0.20
CA CYS A 172 -27.73 2.83 -1.66
C CYS A 172 -27.53 4.20 -2.29
N LYS A 173 -26.54 4.95 -1.81
CA LYS A 173 -26.24 6.31 -2.26
C LYS A 173 -24.77 6.49 -2.65
N LEU A 174 -24.55 7.43 -3.55
CA LEU A 174 -23.25 8.01 -3.75
C LEU A 174 -23.14 9.32 -2.98
N TYR A 175 -22.16 9.43 -2.12
CA TYR A 175 -21.83 10.64 -1.38
C TYR A 175 -20.81 11.45 -2.15
N LYS A 176 -21.06 12.76 -2.27
CA LYS A 176 -20.09 13.76 -2.72
C LYS A 176 -19.67 14.57 -1.51
N LEU A 177 -18.36 14.57 -1.21
CA LEU A 177 -17.76 15.29 -0.08
C LEU A 177 -16.74 16.29 -0.60
N ASN A 178 -16.47 17.34 0.15
CA ASN A 178 -15.32 18.19 -0.09
C ASN A 178 -14.07 17.62 0.58
N THR A 179 -12.90 18.25 0.38
CA THR A 179 -11.61 17.82 0.97
C THR A 179 -11.57 17.91 2.51
N ALA A 180 -12.51 18.65 3.13
CA ALA A 180 -12.73 18.66 4.58
C ALA A 180 -13.71 17.56 5.03
N PHE A 181 -14.07 16.61 4.17
CA PHE A 181 -15.00 15.50 4.40
C PHE A 181 -16.43 15.90 4.78
N LYS A 182 -16.81 17.14 4.49
CA LYS A 182 -18.20 17.58 4.63
C LYS A 182 -19.02 17.07 3.45
N VAL A 183 -20.16 16.43 3.73
CA VAL A 183 -21.09 15.98 2.70
C VAL A 183 -21.70 17.19 1.99
N ILE A 184 -21.49 17.27 0.67
CA ILE A 184 -22.02 18.35 -0.20
C ILE A 184 -23.30 17.91 -0.88
N ALA A 185 -23.35 16.64 -1.32
CA ALA A 185 -24.53 16.06 -1.97
C ALA A 185 -24.59 14.55 -1.73
N LYS A 186 -25.81 14.00 -1.90
CA LYS A 186 -26.07 12.56 -1.92
C LYS A 186 -26.93 12.27 -3.13
N TYR A 187 -26.51 11.31 -3.93
CA TYR A 187 -27.24 10.87 -5.13
C TYR A 187 -27.78 9.46 -4.91
N ASP A 188 -29.03 9.23 -5.27
CA ASP A 188 -29.63 7.91 -5.23
C ASP A 188 -29.04 7.00 -6.30
N LEU A 189 -28.65 5.80 -5.91
CA LEU A 189 -28.26 4.76 -6.81
C LEU A 189 -29.48 3.92 -7.20
N ASP A 190 -29.55 3.51 -8.46
CA ASP A 190 -30.72 2.80 -9.01
C ASP A 190 -30.85 1.35 -8.55
N ALA A 191 -29.88 0.85 -7.80
CA ALA A 191 -29.86 -0.49 -7.22
C ALA A 191 -28.98 -0.58 -5.98
N ALA A 192 -29.18 -1.63 -5.19
CA ALA A 192 -28.27 -2.00 -4.12
C ALA A 192 -26.97 -2.64 -4.67
N ASN A 193 -25.99 -2.79 -3.76
CA ASN A 193 -24.74 -3.50 -4.00
C ASN A 193 -23.78 -2.84 -5.02
N TYR A 194 -23.79 -1.54 -5.15
CA TYR A 194 -22.65 -0.84 -5.72
C TYR A 194 -21.43 -0.99 -4.81
N CYS A 195 -20.28 -1.30 -5.39
CA CYS A 195 -19.05 -1.55 -4.64
C CYS A 195 -17.89 -0.69 -5.13
N GLY A 196 -17.66 -0.63 -6.43
CA GLY A 196 -16.54 0.04 -7.03
C GLY A 196 -16.88 1.44 -7.55
N ILE A 197 -15.91 2.35 -7.45
CA ILE A 197 -15.96 3.67 -8.06
C ILE A 197 -14.58 4.10 -8.53
N ALA A 198 -14.51 4.66 -9.75
CA ALA A 198 -13.32 5.32 -10.29
C ALA A 198 -13.69 6.63 -10.98
N TYR A 199 -12.73 7.50 -11.20
CA TYR A 199 -12.90 8.77 -11.90
C TYR A 199 -11.98 8.87 -13.11
N GLU A 200 -12.52 9.15 -14.29
CA GLU A 200 -11.78 9.43 -15.50
C GLU A 200 -11.86 10.94 -15.82
N PRO A 201 -10.74 11.67 -15.60
CA PRO A 201 -10.76 13.14 -15.62
C PRO A 201 -10.93 13.75 -17.01
N ARG A 202 -10.47 13.11 -18.10
CA ARG A 202 -10.55 13.67 -19.46
C ARG A 202 -11.99 13.75 -19.97
N ARG A 203 -12.85 12.82 -19.52
CA ARG A 203 -14.27 12.78 -19.88
C ARG A 203 -15.17 13.34 -18.79
N ASN A 204 -14.58 13.62 -17.60
CA ASN A 204 -15.29 14.03 -16.40
C ASN A 204 -16.41 13.04 -16.03
N ILE A 205 -16.07 11.74 -15.99
CA ILE A 205 -17.01 10.68 -15.65
C ILE A 205 -16.60 9.91 -14.42
N LEU A 206 -17.61 9.55 -13.64
CA LEU A 206 -17.51 8.53 -12.60
C LEU A 206 -17.91 7.18 -13.19
N ILE A 207 -17.13 6.16 -12.88
CA ILE A 207 -17.34 4.78 -13.30
C ILE A 207 -17.76 4.00 -12.08
N LEU A 208 -18.98 3.46 -12.05
CA LEU A 208 -19.52 2.73 -10.93
C LEU A 208 -19.72 1.26 -11.29
N VAL A 209 -19.41 0.39 -10.34
CA VAL A 209 -19.54 -1.06 -10.47
C VAL A 209 -20.59 -1.60 -9.52
N ASN A 210 -21.56 -2.33 -10.06
CA ASN A 210 -22.61 -3.00 -9.31
C ASN A 210 -22.36 -4.51 -9.23
N ALA A 211 -22.12 -5.00 -8.01
CA ALA A 211 -21.81 -6.40 -7.77
C ALA A 211 -23.02 -7.34 -7.89
N ALA A 212 -24.24 -6.86 -7.67
CA ALA A 212 -25.44 -7.69 -7.74
C ALA A 212 -25.92 -7.90 -9.19
N ARG A 213 -25.76 -6.88 -10.03
CA ARG A 213 -26.19 -6.91 -11.42
C ARG A 213 -25.08 -7.23 -12.40
N ASP A 214 -23.84 -7.30 -11.94
CA ASP A 214 -22.61 -7.41 -12.76
C ASP A 214 -22.60 -6.36 -13.88
N THR A 215 -22.77 -5.08 -13.52
CA THR A 215 -22.79 -3.96 -14.45
C THR A 215 -21.72 -2.95 -14.12
N VAL A 216 -21.26 -2.26 -15.17
CA VAL A 216 -20.42 -1.07 -15.09
C VAL A 216 -21.19 0.08 -15.68
N SER A 217 -21.37 1.17 -14.94
CA SER A 217 -22.09 2.36 -15.41
C SER A 217 -21.22 3.60 -15.40
N LEU A 218 -21.41 4.45 -16.40
CA LEU A 218 -20.73 5.72 -16.57
C LEU A 218 -21.69 6.84 -16.17
N HIS A 219 -21.24 7.74 -15.33
CA HIS A 219 -22.02 8.89 -14.87
C HIS A 219 -21.22 10.17 -15.05
N ASN A 220 -21.88 11.24 -15.45
CA ASN A 220 -21.27 12.56 -15.44
C ASN A 220 -20.92 12.97 -14.00
N ALA A 221 -19.68 13.40 -13.73
CA ALA A 221 -19.23 13.69 -12.38
C ALA A 221 -19.88 14.95 -11.77
N ASP A 222 -20.39 15.87 -12.58
CA ASP A 222 -21.04 17.09 -12.09
C ASP A 222 -22.53 16.90 -11.82
N SER A 223 -23.27 16.36 -12.81
CA SER A 223 -24.73 16.18 -12.74
C SER A 223 -25.15 14.84 -12.14
N PHE A 224 -24.24 13.87 -12.11
CA PHE A 224 -24.48 12.46 -11.76
C PHE A 224 -25.49 11.76 -12.71
N GLU A 225 -25.84 12.35 -13.82
CA GLU A 225 -26.65 11.68 -14.83
C GLU A 225 -25.90 10.47 -15.40
N MET A 226 -26.60 9.35 -15.53
CA MET A 226 -26.04 8.15 -16.15
C MET A 226 -25.87 8.38 -17.65
N VAL A 227 -24.64 8.24 -18.12
CA VAL A 227 -24.26 8.41 -19.54
C VAL A 227 -24.43 7.10 -20.30
N ASP A 228 -23.99 5.99 -19.70
CA ASP A 228 -24.01 4.67 -20.33
C ASP A 228 -23.92 3.55 -19.31
N ARG A 229 -24.25 2.31 -19.72
CA ARG A 229 -24.17 1.11 -18.88
C ARG A 229 -23.82 -0.13 -19.68
N LEU A 230 -22.78 -0.82 -19.24
CA LEU A 230 -22.38 -2.13 -19.74
C LEU A 230 -22.91 -3.23 -18.82
N VAL A 231 -23.59 -4.24 -19.38
CA VAL A 231 -23.84 -5.52 -18.74
C VAL A 231 -22.66 -6.44 -19.03
N TYR A 232 -21.99 -6.92 -17.97
CA TYR A 232 -20.70 -7.59 -18.10
C TYR A 232 -20.77 -8.92 -18.89
N SER A 233 -21.86 -9.67 -18.75
CA SER A 233 -22.04 -10.90 -19.50
C SER A 233 -23.52 -11.25 -19.71
N ASP A 234 -23.79 -12.09 -20.73
CA ASP A 234 -25.12 -12.57 -21.09
C ASP A 234 -25.79 -13.39 -19.98
N LYS A 235 -25.05 -13.90 -19.02
CA LYS A 235 -25.58 -14.65 -17.89
C LYS A 235 -26.51 -13.84 -17.00
N ASN A 236 -26.40 -12.52 -17.02
CA ASN A 236 -27.19 -11.62 -16.18
C ASN A 236 -28.38 -10.96 -16.89
N LEU A 237 -28.57 -11.20 -18.18
CA LEU A 237 -29.62 -10.55 -18.95
C LEU A 237 -31.06 -10.90 -18.48
N ASN A 238 -31.24 -12.05 -17.82
CA ASN A 238 -32.55 -12.55 -17.40
C ASN A 238 -32.74 -12.57 -15.88
N ASP A 239 -31.74 -12.18 -15.09
CA ASP A 239 -31.79 -12.26 -13.64
C ASP A 239 -31.11 -11.02 -13.01
N GLU A 240 -31.89 -9.96 -12.88
CA GLU A 240 -31.43 -8.69 -12.32
C GLU A 240 -31.00 -8.79 -10.84
N VAL A 241 -31.31 -9.88 -10.16
CA VAL A 241 -31.16 -10.02 -8.70
C VAL A 241 -29.94 -10.85 -8.33
N THR A 242 -29.45 -11.71 -9.21
CA THR A 242 -28.39 -12.65 -8.89
C THR A 242 -27.10 -12.44 -9.66
N SER A 243 -26.15 -11.77 -9.01
CA SER A 243 -24.75 -11.69 -9.47
C SER A 243 -24.20 -13.07 -9.83
N GLN A 244 -23.63 -13.20 -11.01
CA GLN A 244 -22.96 -14.40 -11.49
C GLN A 244 -21.44 -14.28 -11.35
N HIS A 245 -20.90 -13.13 -11.73
CA HIS A 245 -19.47 -12.85 -11.69
C HIS A 245 -19.05 -12.13 -10.41
N HIS A 246 -19.94 -11.38 -9.81
CA HIS A 246 -19.69 -10.53 -8.64
C HIS A 246 -18.56 -9.55 -8.93
N LEU A 247 -18.84 -8.61 -9.82
CA LEU A 247 -17.94 -7.49 -10.07
C LEU A 247 -17.75 -6.71 -8.76
N ASN A 248 -16.56 -6.13 -8.57
CA ASN A 248 -16.28 -5.43 -7.33
C ASN A 248 -15.55 -4.12 -7.58
N ASP A 249 -14.29 -4.01 -7.17
CA ASP A 249 -13.54 -2.77 -7.23
C ASP A 249 -13.08 -2.44 -8.66
N VAL A 250 -12.84 -1.17 -8.91
CA VAL A 250 -12.50 -0.65 -10.23
C VAL A 250 -11.39 0.39 -10.14
N CYS A 251 -10.53 0.42 -11.13
CA CYS A 251 -9.67 1.57 -11.42
C CYS A 251 -9.70 1.91 -12.90
N VAL A 252 -9.24 3.10 -13.25
CA VAL A 252 -9.18 3.59 -14.62
C VAL A 252 -7.81 4.18 -14.92
N CYS A 253 -7.31 3.89 -16.12
CA CYS A 253 -6.11 4.49 -16.65
C CYS A 253 -6.33 4.79 -18.12
N ASP A 254 -6.23 6.06 -18.48
CA ASP A 254 -6.52 6.52 -19.84
C ASP A 254 -7.89 6.08 -20.36
N ASP A 255 -7.89 5.27 -21.40
CA ASP A 255 -9.12 4.74 -22.01
C ASP A 255 -9.51 3.35 -21.52
N TYR A 256 -8.82 2.83 -20.48
CA TYR A 256 -9.03 1.48 -20.00
C TYR A 256 -9.51 1.47 -18.56
N VAL A 257 -10.57 0.71 -18.31
CA VAL A 257 -11.17 0.45 -17.01
C VAL A 257 -10.82 -0.97 -16.59
N TYR A 258 -10.24 -1.15 -15.43
CA TYR A 258 -9.88 -2.46 -14.87
C TYR A 258 -10.85 -2.79 -13.73
N VAL A 259 -11.63 -3.86 -13.92
CA VAL A 259 -12.66 -4.29 -12.95
C VAL A 259 -12.32 -5.66 -12.41
N SER A 260 -12.30 -5.79 -11.08
CA SER A 260 -12.15 -7.09 -10.41
C SER A 260 -13.48 -7.87 -10.42
N TYR A 261 -13.39 -9.20 -10.53
CA TYR A 261 -14.55 -10.10 -10.45
C TYR A 261 -14.19 -11.39 -9.68
N PHE A 262 -15.18 -12.00 -8.99
CA PHE A 262 -14.95 -13.17 -8.16
C PHE A 262 -14.97 -14.50 -8.94
N SER A 263 -15.65 -14.55 -10.07
CA SER A 263 -15.71 -15.76 -10.89
C SER A 263 -15.78 -15.45 -12.38
N HIS A 264 -14.80 -15.95 -13.11
CA HIS A 264 -14.78 -15.89 -14.58
C HIS A 264 -15.89 -16.75 -15.19
N SER A 265 -16.12 -17.94 -14.64
CA SER A 265 -17.18 -18.84 -15.10
C SER A 265 -18.59 -18.39 -14.69
N GLY A 266 -18.72 -17.38 -13.83
CA GLY A 266 -20.01 -16.91 -13.32
C GLY A 266 -20.63 -17.88 -12.30
N ASN A 267 -19.82 -18.56 -11.48
CA ASN A 267 -20.28 -19.57 -10.53
C ASN A 267 -19.80 -19.32 -9.09
N TRP A 268 -19.50 -18.07 -8.73
CA TRP A 268 -18.96 -17.76 -7.40
C TRP A 268 -19.87 -18.20 -6.24
N LYS A 269 -21.20 -18.16 -6.42
CA LYS A 269 -22.17 -18.63 -5.43
C LYS A 269 -22.05 -20.13 -5.15
N LYS A 270 -21.55 -20.91 -6.10
CA LYS A 270 -21.25 -22.34 -5.94
C LYS A 270 -19.90 -22.58 -5.26
N GLY A 271 -19.23 -21.52 -4.82
CA GLY A 271 -17.92 -21.59 -4.20
C GLY A 271 -16.77 -21.81 -5.18
N ILE A 272 -16.98 -21.54 -6.47
CA ILE A 272 -15.93 -21.57 -7.49
C ILE A 272 -15.28 -20.19 -7.53
N HIS A 273 -14.02 -20.14 -7.11
CA HIS A 273 -13.23 -18.92 -7.07
C HIS A 273 -12.18 -18.95 -8.19
N ASP A 274 -12.64 -18.66 -9.39
CA ASP A 274 -11.86 -18.48 -10.60
C ASP A 274 -11.87 -17.01 -11.05
N GLY A 275 -11.75 -16.12 -10.07
CA GLY A 275 -11.80 -14.67 -10.28
C GLY A 275 -10.62 -14.10 -11.04
N GLY A 276 -10.65 -12.82 -11.23
CA GLY A 276 -9.63 -12.10 -11.98
C GLY A 276 -9.90 -10.62 -12.12
N ILE A 277 -9.25 -10.01 -13.11
CA ILE A 277 -9.44 -8.61 -13.50
C ILE A 277 -9.71 -8.58 -15.00
N SER A 278 -10.73 -7.83 -15.42
CA SER A 278 -11.00 -7.54 -16.82
C SER A 278 -10.73 -6.10 -17.15
N GLU A 279 -10.23 -5.90 -18.35
CA GLU A 279 -10.08 -4.61 -19.01
C GLU A 279 -11.31 -4.33 -19.87
N ILE A 280 -11.83 -3.10 -19.80
CA ILE A 280 -12.91 -2.57 -20.61
C ILE A 280 -12.40 -1.30 -21.30
N ASN A 281 -12.55 -1.21 -22.62
CA ASN A 281 -12.11 -0.05 -23.38
C ASN A 281 -13.22 1.01 -23.44
N LEU A 282 -13.00 2.19 -22.90
CA LEU A 282 -13.96 3.30 -22.92
C LEU A 282 -14.23 3.86 -24.32
N ARG A 283 -13.39 3.58 -25.33
CA ARG A 283 -13.64 3.95 -26.73
C ARG A 283 -14.56 2.94 -27.43
N ASP A 284 -14.66 1.74 -26.90
CA ASP A 284 -15.55 0.67 -27.35
C ASP A 284 -16.20 0.03 -26.12
N PHE A 285 -16.99 0.84 -25.41
CA PHE A 285 -17.50 0.50 -24.07
C PHE A 285 -18.40 -0.74 -24.07
N HIS A 286 -19.11 -1.01 -25.16
CA HIS A 286 -19.94 -2.20 -25.34
C HIS A 286 -19.17 -3.39 -25.95
N GLY A 287 -17.89 -3.22 -26.22
CA GLY A 287 -17.02 -4.31 -26.63
C GLY A 287 -16.89 -5.36 -25.52
N LYS A 288 -16.44 -6.55 -25.90
CA LYS A 288 -16.29 -7.65 -24.93
C LYS A 288 -15.17 -7.36 -23.92
N PRO A 289 -15.46 -7.39 -22.61
CA PRO A 289 -14.43 -7.25 -21.58
C PRO A 289 -13.30 -8.28 -21.74
N LEU A 290 -12.06 -7.83 -21.71
CA LEU A 290 -10.87 -8.67 -21.88
C LEU A 290 -10.30 -9.09 -20.52
N PRO A 291 -10.34 -10.36 -20.12
CA PRO A 291 -9.70 -10.81 -18.89
C PRO A 291 -8.17 -10.72 -19.00
N VAL A 292 -7.56 -9.81 -18.24
CA VAL A 292 -6.11 -9.56 -18.21
C VAL A 292 -5.41 -10.32 -17.09
N VAL A 293 -6.12 -10.58 -15.98
CA VAL A 293 -5.65 -11.44 -14.88
C VAL A 293 -6.68 -12.50 -14.57
N ARG A 294 -6.26 -13.73 -14.29
CA ARG A 294 -7.14 -14.86 -13.98
C ARG A 294 -6.62 -15.70 -12.80
N GLY A 295 -7.48 -16.55 -12.24
CA GLY A 295 -7.12 -17.52 -11.22
C GLY A 295 -6.98 -16.94 -9.82
N LEU A 296 -7.57 -15.76 -9.59
CA LEU A 296 -7.60 -15.10 -8.29
C LEU A 296 -8.79 -15.56 -7.46
N TRP A 297 -8.65 -15.47 -6.14
CA TRP A 297 -9.70 -15.83 -5.19
C TRP A 297 -10.30 -14.56 -4.55
N LYS A 298 -11.45 -14.12 -5.08
CA LYS A 298 -12.15 -12.89 -4.68
C LYS A 298 -11.23 -11.66 -4.70
N PRO A 299 -10.66 -11.31 -5.86
CA PRO A 299 -9.76 -10.17 -5.95
C PRO A 299 -10.45 -8.85 -5.66
N HIS A 300 -9.67 -7.91 -5.10
CA HIS A 300 -10.07 -6.53 -4.83
C HIS A 300 -8.96 -5.55 -5.20
N SER A 301 -9.35 -4.28 -5.21
CA SER A 301 -8.46 -3.11 -5.27
C SER A 301 -7.45 -3.16 -6.41
N PRO A 302 -7.91 -3.38 -7.68
CA PRO A 302 -7.03 -3.11 -8.81
C PRO A 302 -6.63 -1.63 -8.78
N GLN A 303 -5.34 -1.35 -9.02
CA GLN A 303 -4.79 0.01 -9.05
C GLN A 303 -3.66 0.08 -10.06
N LEU A 304 -3.55 1.20 -10.79
CA LEU A 304 -2.36 1.50 -11.58
C LEU A 304 -1.37 2.27 -10.72
N ILE A 305 -0.27 1.63 -10.34
CA ILE A 305 0.80 2.21 -9.53
C ILE A 305 2.07 2.21 -10.37
N ASN A 306 2.63 3.39 -10.64
CA ASN A 306 3.79 3.57 -11.51
C ASN A 306 3.61 2.98 -12.93
N GLY A 307 2.38 2.99 -13.44
CA GLY A 307 2.04 2.41 -14.75
C GLY A 307 1.86 0.89 -14.76
N GLU A 308 1.92 0.25 -13.59
CA GLU A 308 1.78 -1.20 -13.44
C GLU A 308 0.46 -1.56 -12.76
N LEU A 309 -0.20 -2.62 -13.22
CA LEU A 309 -1.42 -3.10 -12.59
C LEU A 309 -1.10 -3.87 -11.32
N CYS A 310 -1.44 -3.27 -10.18
CA CYS A 310 -1.33 -3.83 -8.84
C CYS A 310 -2.71 -4.28 -8.33
N TYR A 311 -2.78 -5.36 -7.55
CA TYR A 311 -4.06 -5.89 -7.06
C TYR A 311 -3.89 -6.86 -5.89
N LEU A 312 -5.00 -7.16 -5.23
CA LEU A 312 -5.07 -8.08 -4.09
C LEU A 312 -5.83 -9.36 -4.47
N ASP A 313 -5.22 -10.52 -4.25
CA ASP A 313 -5.90 -11.83 -4.19
C ASP A 313 -6.38 -12.04 -2.75
N SER A 314 -7.55 -11.50 -2.45
CA SER A 314 -7.99 -11.21 -1.08
C SER A 314 -8.14 -12.43 -0.21
N MET A 315 -8.70 -13.53 -0.73
CA MET A 315 -8.86 -14.76 0.05
C MET A 315 -7.56 -15.49 0.33
N ARG A 316 -6.51 -15.22 -0.46
CA ARG A 316 -5.18 -15.77 -0.20
C ARG A 316 -4.28 -14.79 0.55
N GLY A 317 -4.77 -13.56 0.82
CA GLY A 317 -3.98 -12.52 1.46
C GLY A 317 -2.77 -12.09 0.65
N ARG A 318 -2.83 -12.12 -0.68
CA ARG A 318 -1.68 -11.89 -1.55
C ARG A 318 -1.78 -10.55 -2.25
N PHE A 319 -0.67 -9.85 -2.28
CA PHE A 319 -0.48 -8.62 -3.03
C PHE A 319 0.41 -8.89 -4.24
N TYR A 320 -0.08 -8.52 -5.41
CA TYR A 320 0.62 -8.64 -6.67
C TYR A 320 0.91 -7.27 -7.26
N THR A 321 2.11 -7.16 -7.81
CA THR A 321 2.55 -6.04 -8.66
C THR A 321 2.66 -6.53 -10.11
N ASN A 322 3.22 -5.71 -10.97
CA ASN A 322 3.44 -5.93 -12.39
C ASN A 322 3.60 -7.42 -12.79
N ASP A 323 3.00 -7.79 -13.93
CA ASP A 323 3.08 -9.12 -14.54
C ASP A 323 2.81 -10.30 -13.58
N GLN A 324 1.91 -10.07 -12.61
CA GLN A 324 1.55 -11.07 -11.59
C GLN A 324 2.72 -11.45 -10.66
N VAL A 325 3.65 -10.54 -10.42
CA VAL A 325 4.72 -10.74 -9.44
C VAL A 325 4.16 -10.68 -8.03
N LEU A 326 4.28 -11.75 -7.27
CA LEU A 326 3.90 -11.79 -5.86
C LEU A 326 4.84 -10.89 -5.04
N ALA A 327 4.31 -9.75 -4.59
CA ALA A 327 5.06 -8.77 -3.82
C ALA A 327 5.01 -9.01 -2.30
N GLY A 328 3.89 -9.54 -1.78
CA GLY A 328 3.72 -9.83 -0.35
C GLY A 328 2.57 -10.79 -0.05
N GLU A 329 2.63 -11.43 1.12
CA GLU A 329 1.56 -12.28 1.65
C GLU A 329 1.18 -11.79 3.06
N PHE A 330 -0.11 -11.68 3.34
CA PHE A 330 -0.67 -11.13 4.56
C PHE A 330 -1.62 -12.15 5.21
N HIS A 331 -1.79 -12.05 6.53
CA HIS A 331 -2.47 -13.07 7.32
C HIS A 331 -3.99 -12.88 7.46
N GLY A 332 -4.61 -12.07 6.61
CA GLY A 332 -6.04 -11.83 6.62
C GLY A 332 -6.64 -11.61 5.23
N PHE A 333 -7.94 -11.29 5.18
CA PHE A 333 -8.61 -10.98 3.92
C PHE A 333 -8.18 -9.59 3.43
N ALA A 334 -7.28 -9.54 2.45
CA ALA A 334 -6.70 -8.30 1.95
C ALA A 334 -7.71 -7.49 1.11
N ARG A 335 -7.92 -6.20 1.45
CA ARG A 335 -8.82 -5.30 0.74
C ARG A 335 -8.45 -3.84 1.04
N GLY A 336 -8.45 -2.99 0.02
CA GLY A 336 -7.91 -1.63 0.08
C GLY A 336 -6.41 -1.62 -0.22
N LEU A 337 -6.03 -0.88 -1.25
CA LEU A 337 -4.65 -0.75 -1.71
C LEU A 337 -4.36 0.71 -2.02
N ALA A 338 -3.26 1.24 -1.48
CA ALA A 338 -2.73 2.55 -1.85
C ALA A 338 -1.20 2.53 -1.85
N PHE A 339 -0.60 3.54 -2.46
CA PHE A 339 0.84 3.75 -2.51
C PHE A 339 1.15 5.23 -2.44
N ASP A 340 2.09 5.64 -1.60
CA ASP A 340 2.46 7.05 -1.39
C ASP A 340 3.76 7.47 -2.10
N GLY A 341 4.26 6.61 -2.99
CA GLY A 341 5.55 6.80 -3.64
C GLY A 341 6.70 6.04 -2.95
N ARG A 342 6.50 5.58 -1.70
CA ARG A 342 7.50 4.83 -0.92
C ARG A 342 6.97 3.52 -0.36
N PHE A 343 5.83 3.56 0.30
CA PHE A 343 5.22 2.40 0.96
C PHE A 343 3.87 2.04 0.36
N TYR A 344 3.56 0.75 0.40
CA TYR A 344 2.23 0.25 0.09
C TYR A 344 1.37 0.18 1.36
N TYR A 345 0.11 0.52 1.21
CA TYR A 345 -0.91 0.38 2.24
C TYR A 345 -1.83 -0.76 1.83
N ILE A 346 -1.84 -1.83 2.62
CA ILE A 346 -2.63 -3.03 2.33
C ILE A 346 -3.67 -3.20 3.44
N GLY A 347 -4.91 -2.95 3.11
CA GLY A 347 -6.00 -3.12 4.05
C GLY A 347 -6.31 -4.60 4.32
N GLN A 348 -6.74 -4.88 5.53
CA GLN A 348 -7.14 -6.20 5.99
C GLN A 348 -8.50 -6.15 6.64
N SER A 349 -9.40 -6.98 6.17
CA SER A 349 -10.70 -7.24 6.78
C SER A 349 -10.65 -8.48 7.67
N GLU A 350 -11.62 -8.62 8.59
CA GLU A 350 -11.82 -9.82 9.37
C GLU A 350 -12.02 -11.04 8.45
N ASP A 351 -11.74 -12.24 8.95
CA ASP A 351 -11.80 -13.47 8.17
C ASP A 351 -13.14 -13.64 7.43
N MET A 352 -13.06 -13.61 6.12
CA MET A 352 -14.18 -13.88 5.21
C MET A 352 -14.23 -15.36 4.84
N TYR A 353 -14.23 -16.26 5.85
CA TYR A 353 -14.23 -17.72 5.71
C TYR A 353 -12.89 -18.34 5.28
N MET A 354 -11.79 -17.62 5.43
CA MET A 354 -10.45 -18.13 5.09
C MET A 354 -10.11 -19.38 5.89
N SER A 355 -10.35 -19.38 7.19
CA SER A 355 -10.08 -20.48 8.11
C SER A 355 -10.76 -21.81 7.69
N ARG A 356 -11.95 -21.74 7.10
CA ARG A 356 -12.67 -22.94 6.62
C ARG A 356 -12.10 -23.51 5.33
N ARG A 357 -11.45 -22.66 4.50
CA ARG A 357 -11.00 -23.06 3.17
C ARG A 357 -9.58 -23.54 3.14
N PHE A 358 -8.74 -22.96 3.96
CA PHE A 358 -7.32 -23.33 3.88
C PHE A 358 -6.97 -24.52 4.74
N GLY A 359 -7.81 -24.90 5.73
CA GLY A 359 -7.60 -26.06 6.57
C GLY A 359 -6.19 -26.11 7.17
N THR A 360 -5.66 -24.95 7.63
CA THR A 360 -4.26 -24.70 7.45
C THR A 360 -3.49 -24.65 8.75
N THR A 361 -2.21 -24.93 8.60
CA THR A 361 -1.13 -24.56 9.52
C THR A 361 -0.86 -23.06 9.57
N HIS A 362 -1.52 -22.23 8.75
CA HIS A 362 -1.33 -20.79 8.75
C HIS A 362 -2.16 -20.09 9.81
N ASN A 363 -1.52 -19.22 10.56
CA ASN A 363 -2.20 -18.32 11.49
C ASN A 363 -2.97 -17.25 10.71
N ILE A 364 -4.26 -17.08 11.00
CA ILE A 364 -5.11 -16.08 10.38
C ILE A 364 -5.35 -14.98 11.40
N MET A 365 -5.01 -13.74 11.02
CA MET A 365 -5.26 -12.57 11.83
C MET A 365 -6.71 -12.10 11.64
N LEU A 366 -7.46 -12.00 12.72
CA LEU A 366 -8.86 -11.57 12.69
C LEU A 366 -9.03 -10.05 12.78
N ASN A 367 -8.01 -9.32 13.22
CA ASN A 367 -8.12 -7.87 13.39
C ASN A 367 -8.21 -7.16 12.04
N ALA A 368 -9.22 -6.30 11.89
CA ALA A 368 -9.28 -5.38 10.77
C ALA A 368 -8.32 -4.21 10.98
N GLY A 369 -7.78 -3.69 9.88
CA GLY A 369 -6.81 -2.60 9.88
C GLY A 369 -6.06 -2.55 8.55
N PHE A 370 -4.87 -2.00 8.56
CA PHE A 370 -4.02 -2.00 7.36
C PHE A 370 -2.54 -2.18 7.71
N TYR A 371 -1.80 -2.70 6.76
CA TYR A 371 -0.35 -2.78 6.80
C TYR A 371 0.25 -1.58 6.07
N LEU A 372 1.25 -0.96 6.67
CA LEU A 372 2.27 -0.20 5.97
C LEU A 372 3.33 -1.21 5.54
N PHE A 373 3.55 -1.39 4.26
CA PHE A 373 4.39 -2.46 3.70
C PHE A 373 5.49 -1.89 2.82
N ASP A 374 6.72 -2.30 3.11
CA ASP A 374 7.88 -2.03 2.28
C ASP A 374 8.15 -3.22 1.35
N ALA A 375 7.95 -3.03 0.05
CA ALA A 375 8.16 -4.08 -0.93
C ALA A 375 9.64 -4.44 -1.13
N GLU A 376 10.58 -3.60 -0.72
CA GLU A 376 12.02 -3.88 -0.82
C GLU A 376 12.48 -4.81 0.31
N THR A 377 12.24 -4.44 1.55
CA THR A 377 12.68 -5.23 2.73
C THR A 377 11.70 -6.33 3.13
N LYS A 378 10.49 -6.31 2.58
CA LYS A 378 9.34 -7.15 2.98
C LYS A 378 8.89 -6.90 4.43
N ALA A 379 9.35 -5.82 5.03
CA ALA A 379 8.90 -5.40 6.36
C ALA A 379 7.50 -4.80 6.29
N SER A 380 6.74 -4.97 7.36
CA SER A 380 5.44 -4.33 7.51
C SER A 380 5.15 -3.94 8.95
N ARG A 381 4.34 -2.89 9.11
CA ARG A 381 3.68 -2.56 10.39
C ARG A 381 2.18 -2.65 10.18
N PHE A 382 1.50 -3.22 11.17
CA PHE A 382 0.04 -3.32 11.15
C PHE A 382 -0.57 -2.23 12.05
N TYR A 383 -1.55 -1.52 11.51
CA TYR A 383 -2.32 -0.48 12.18
C TYR A 383 -3.76 -0.94 12.37
N PRO A 384 -4.15 -1.35 13.58
CA PRO A 384 -5.47 -1.92 13.84
C PRO A 384 -6.57 -0.85 13.84
N MET A 385 -7.74 -1.21 13.33
CA MET A 385 -8.96 -0.43 13.40
C MET A 385 -10.01 -1.23 14.18
N LEU A 386 -9.89 -1.21 15.51
CA LEU A 386 -10.51 -2.17 16.44
C LEU A 386 -12.05 -2.25 16.38
N ASP A 387 -12.71 -1.13 16.07
CA ASP A 387 -14.18 -1.07 16.02
C ASP A 387 -14.74 -1.49 14.65
N ASN A 388 -13.86 -1.83 13.71
CA ASN A 388 -14.23 -2.19 12.34
C ASN A 388 -13.93 -3.67 12.07
N MET A 389 -14.73 -4.26 11.17
CA MET A 389 -14.56 -5.63 10.68
C MET A 389 -14.08 -5.66 9.23
N ASN A 390 -14.43 -4.64 8.45
CA ASN A 390 -14.16 -4.61 7.03
C ASN A 390 -13.51 -3.29 6.60
N ILE A 391 -12.30 -3.37 6.09
CA ILE A 391 -11.67 -2.32 5.32
C ILE A 391 -12.10 -2.51 3.86
N HIS A 392 -12.49 -1.45 3.17
CA HIS A 392 -12.84 -1.52 1.76
C HIS A 392 -11.87 -0.80 0.87
N ASP A 393 -11.46 0.39 1.25
CA ASP A 393 -10.52 1.14 0.43
C ASP A 393 -9.60 2.01 1.30
N ILE A 394 -8.48 2.38 0.73
CA ILE A 394 -7.46 3.24 1.33
C ILE A 394 -7.08 4.30 0.31
N LEU A 395 -7.05 5.55 0.76
CA LEU A 395 -6.67 6.70 -0.04
C LEU A 395 -5.61 7.52 0.70
N ILE A 396 -4.57 7.90 -0.02
CA ILE A 396 -3.57 8.87 0.43
C ILE A 396 -3.92 10.22 -0.18
N MET A 397 -4.14 11.22 0.66
CA MET A 397 -4.32 12.59 0.21
C MET A 397 -2.92 13.19 -0.03
N GLU A 398 -2.66 13.66 -1.23
CA GLU A 398 -1.45 14.46 -1.48
C GLU A 398 -1.49 15.71 -0.61
N GLN A 399 -0.38 16.01 0.05
CA GLN A 399 -0.23 17.20 0.89
C GLN A 399 0.00 18.45 0.05
#